data_ab8812fe1cf4408feb4cc9a82660fec0
#
_entry.id   ab8812fe1cf4408feb4cc9a82660fec0
#
_cell.length_a   1.000
_cell.length_b   1.000
_cell.length_c   1.000
_cell.angle_alpha   90.00
_cell.angle_beta   90.00
_cell.angle_gamma   90.00
#
_symmetry.space_group_name_H-M   'P 1'
#
loop_
_entity.id
_entity.type
_entity.pdbx_description
1 polymer ?
#
loop_
_entity_poly.entity_id
_entity_poly.type
_entity_poly.pdbx_seq_one_letter_code
_entity_poly.pdbx_strand_id
1 'polypeptide(L)'
;PKDAKDFDDALSARRLPNGNWEVGVHIADVTHYVKTESLIDREAFNRATSVYLVDRTIPMLPERLCNQLCSLRPDEEKLCFSAIFELNNRAEVVKSHVARTVIKSNRRFTYEEAQQVIETGEGDYKEEILALNQLAQQLRERRFAHGAINFDRYEVKFEIDDEGKPLRVYFKVAKEANKLVEEFMLLANRTVAEFIGRPPKGRPRQDGEFRPVHSPLRL
;
A
#
# COMPACT_ATOMS: atom_id res chain seq x y z
N PRO A 1 -8.21 2.23 -8.53
CA PRO A 1 -9.11 2.48 -9.65
C PRO A 1 -10.47 1.82 -9.44
N LYS A 2 -11.54 2.32 -10.08
CA LYS A 2 -12.91 1.80 -9.90
C LYS A 2 -13.05 0.34 -10.35
N ASP A 3 -12.31 -0.02 -11.36
CA ASP A 3 -12.29 -1.32 -12.03
C ASP A 3 -11.26 -2.32 -11.48
N ALA A 4 -10.43 -1.90 -10.52
CA ALA A 4 -9.46 -2.78 -9.89
C ALA A 4 -10.12 -3.97 -9.19
N LYS A 5 -9.50 -5.14 -9.27
CA LYS A 5 -9.93 -6.40 -8.64
C LYS A 5 -8.86 -6.98 -7.71
N ASP A 6 -7.63 -6.54 -7.88
CA ASP A 6 -6.41 -6.92 -7.19
C ASP A 6 -6.06 -5.86 -6.13
N PHE A 7 -6.58 -6.02 -4.93
CA PHE A 7 -6.31 -5.10 -3.83
C PHE A 7 -5.15 -5.65 -3.01
N ASP A 8 -3.94 -5.21 -3.30
CA ASP A 8 -2.72 -5.69 -2.67
C ASP A 8 -2.47 -5.04 -1.31
N ASP A 9 -3.07 -3.87 -1.08
CA ASP A 9 -2.90 -3.07 0.13
C ASP A 9 -4.22 -2.59 0.71
N ALA A 10 -4.22 -2.36 2.02
CA ALA A 10 -5.32 -1.76 2.76
C ALA A 10 -4.79 -0.92 3.92
N LEU A 11 -5.56 0.10 4.30
CA LEU A 11 -5.32 0.92 5.48
C LEU A 11 -6.40 0.67 6.52
N SER A 12 -6.01 0.65 7.80
CA SER A 12 -6.95 0.74 8.92
C SER A 12 -6.62 1.92 9.80
N ALA A 13 -7.63 2.53 10.41
CA ALA A 13 -7.45 3.63 11.34
C ALA A 13 -8.38 3.46 12.53
N ARG A 14 -7.86 3.69 13.74
CA ARG A 14 -8.62 3.65 14.98
C ARG A 14 -8.10 4.70 15.94
N ARG A 15 -9.00 5.49 16.54
CA ARG A 15 -8.63 6.41 17.59
C ARG A 15 -8.39 5.68 18.91
N LEU A 16 -7.26 5.97 19.55
CA LEU A 16 -6.88 5.39 20.83
C LEU A 16 -7.38 6.24 22.01
N PRO A 17 -7.54 5.65 23.21
CA PRO A 17 -8.00 6.39 24.41
C PRO A 17 -7.09 7.58 24.80
N ASN A 18 -5.80 7.52 24.46
CA ASN A 18 -4.84 8.59 24.71
C ASN A 18 -4.88 9.72 23.66
N GLY A 19 -5.82 9.66 22.71
CA GLY A 19 -6.00 10.65 21.67
C GLY A 19 -5.11 10.48 20.43
N ASN A 20 -4.19 9.50 20.44
CA ASN A 20 -3.41 9.12 19.27
C ASN A 20 -4.25 8.30 18.27
N TRP A 21 -3.70 8.08 17.08
CA TRP A 21 -4.29 7.21 16.09
C TRP A 21 -3.46 5.93 15.94
N GLU A 22 -4.13 4.78 15.98
CA GLU A 22 -3.55 3.54 15.50
C GLU A 22 -3.86 3.41 14.01
N VAL A 23 -2.81 3.36 13.21
CA VAL A 23 -2.92 3.20 11.75
C VAL A 23 -2.23 1.92 11.36
N GLY A 24 -2.94 1.05 10.66
CA GLY A 24 -2.41 -0.17 10.07
C GLY A 24 -2.21 -0.01 8.57
N VAL A 25 -1.07 -0.46 8.08
CA VAL A 25 -0.78 -0.66 6.66
C VAL A 25 -0.67 -2.15 6.44
N HIS A 26 -1.56 -2.70 5.65
CA HIS A 26 -1.73 -4.14 5.46
C HIS A 26 -1.41 -4.50 4.02
N ILE A 27 -0.48 -5.43 3.83
CA ILE A 27 -0.09 -5.94 2.51
C ILE A 27 -0.47 -7.42 2.44
N ALA A 28 -1.09 -7.83 1.35
CA ALA A 28 -1.49 -9.22 1.14
C ALA A 28 -0.32 -10.19 1.31
N ASP A 29 -0.49 -11.24 2.13
CA ASP A 29 0.53 -12.28 2.34
C ASP A 29 0.54 -13.28 1.17
N VAL A 30 1.09 -12.85 0.04
CA VAL A 30 1.28 -13.70 -1.14
C VAL A 30 2.14 -14.93 -0.81
N THR A 31 3.08 -14.82 0.15
CA THR A 31 4.01 -15.90 0.51
C THR A 31 3.33 -17.08 1.20
N HIS A 32 2.10 -16.87 1.70
CA HIS A 32 1.28 -17.98 2.20
C HIS A 32 0.94 -18.98 1.09
N TYR A 33 0.64 -18.50 -0.10
CA TYR A 33 0.20 -19.29 -1.24
C TYR A 33 1.34 -19.66 -2.18
N VAL A 34 2.24 -18.71 -2.47
CA VAL A 34 3.37 -18.90 -3.39
C VAL A 34 4.61 -19.27 -2.59
N LYS A 35 4.96 -20.55 -2.63
CA LYS A 35 6.16 -21.05 -1.95
C LYS A 35 7.39 -20.89 -2.83
N THR A 36 8.51 -20.57 -2.21
CA THR A 36 9.81 -20.46 -2.87
C THR A 36 10.10 -21.71 -3.71
N GLU A 37 10.61 -21.51 -4.92
CA GLU A 37 10.94 -22.55 -5.89
C GLU A 37 9.76 -23.40 -6.40
N SER A 38 8.53 -23.06 -6.05
CA SER A 38 7.35 -23.68 -6.66
C SER A 38 7.26 -23.32 -8.16
N LEU A 39 6.44 -24.06 -8.90
CA LEU A 39 6.20 -23.75 -10.33
C LEU A 39 5.66 -22.32 -10.53
N ILE A 40 4.79 -21.89 -9.62
CA ILE A 40 4.21 -20.52 -9.65
C ILE A 40 5.30 -19.48 -9.37
N ASP A 41 6.16 -19.71 -8.38
CA ASP A 41 7.27 -18.81 -8.05
C ASP A 41 8.26 -18.67 -9.22
N ARG A 42 8.62 -19.78 -9.86
CA ARG A 42 9.50 -19.78 -11.04
C ARG A 42 8.87 -19.04 -12.23
N GLU A 43 7.59 -19.27 -12.49
CA GLU A 43 6.87 -18.57 -13.55
C GLU A 43 6.77 -17.05 -13.25
N ALA A 44 6.44 -16.69 -12.02
CA ALA A 44 6.40 -15.29 -11.59
C ALA A 44 7.78 -14.62 -11.69
N PHE A 45 8.84 -15.35 -11.35
CA PHE A 45 10.22 -14.85 -11.52
C PHE A 45 10.56 -14.59 -13.00
N ASN A 46 10.16 -15.49 -13.89
CA ASN A 46 10.39 -15.33 -15.33
C ASN A 46 9.58 -14.16 -15.92
N ARG A 47 8.35 -13.95 -15.45
CA ARG A 47 7.51 -12.79 -15.87
C ARG A 47 8.02 -11.47 -15.29
N ALA A 48 8.57 -11.49 -14.09
CA ALA A 48 9.13 -10.37 -13.34
C ALA A 48 8.11 -9.29 -12.92
N THR A 49 7.05 -9.06 -13.68
CA THR A 49 6.04 -8.03 -13.42
C THR A 49 4.70 -8.37 -14.05
N SER A 50 3.64 -7.73 -13.60
CA SER A 50 2.37 -7.66 -14.32
C SER A 50 2.45 -6.59 -15.40
N VAL A 51 1.86 -6.87 -16.56
CA VAL A 51 1.85 -5.94 -17.71
C VAL A 51 0.44 -5.38 -17.88
N TYR A 52 0.31 -4.07 -17.78
CA TYR A 52 -0.95 -3.34 -17.90
C TYR A 52 -1.05 -2.75 -19.32
N LEU A 53 -1.85 -3.39 -20.16
CA LEU A 53 -2.18 -2.91 -21.50
C LEU A 53 -3.41 -1.99 -21.42
N VAL A 54 -3.74 -1.36 -22.54
CA VAL A 54 -4.88 -0.44 -22.62
C VAL A 54 -6.21 -1.17 -22.37
N ASP A 55 -6.34 -2.38 -22.89
CA ASP A 55 -7.56 -3.20 -22.91
C ASP A 55 -7.55 -4.36 -21.88
N ARG A 56 -6.38 -4.75 -21.37
CA ARG A 56 -6.24 -5.89 -20.48
C ARG A 56 -5.01 -5.84 -19.59
N THR A 57 -5.02 -6.65 -18.54
CA THR A 57 -3.84 -6.92 -17.71
C THR A 57 -3.35 -8.34 -17.93
N ILE A 58 -2.04 -8.51 -18.10
CA ILE A 58 -1.36 -9.80 -18.10
C ILE A 58 -0.69 -9.92 -16.72
N PRO A 59 -1.28 -10.65 -15.76
CA PRO A 59 -0.77 -10.66 -14.40
C PRO A 59 0.48 -11.51 -14.26
N MET A 60 1.38 -11.14 -13.34
CA MET A 60 2.55 -11.91 -12.98
C MET A 60 2.17 -13.24 -12.31
N LEU A 61 1.14 -13.22 -11.48
CA LEU A 61 0.57 -14.39 -10.80
C LEU A 61 -0.78 -14.77 -11.42
N PRO A 62 -1.23 -16.03 -11.30
CA PRO A 62 -2.56 -16.44 -11.75
C PRO A 62 -3.67 -15.55 -11.17
N GLU A 63 -4.66 -15.19 -11.97
CA GLU A 63 -5.78 -14.32 -11.57
C GLU A 63 -6.51 -14.80 -10.32
N ARG A 64 -6.60 -16.11 -10.10
CA ARG A 64 -7.18 -16.66 -8.88
C ARG A 64 -6.42 -16.26 -7.63
N LEU A 65 -5.10 -16.06 -7.72
CA LEU A 65 -4.30 -15.55 -6.61
C LEU A 65 -4.48 -14.04 -6.46
N CYS A 66 -4.18 -13.26 -7.51
CA CYS A 66 -4.18 -11.79 -7.38
C CYS A 66 -5.58 -11.19 -7.23
N ASN A 67 -6.60 -11.70 -7.94
CA ASN A 67 -7.94 -11.11 -7.90
C ASN A 67 -8.86 -11.68 -6.80
N GLN A 68 -8.49 -12.81 -6.15
CA GLN A 68 -9.34 -13.49 -5.19
C GLN A 68 -8.63 -13.77 -3.86
N LEU A 69 -7.69 -14.74 -3.84
CA LEU A 69 -7.10 -15.24 -2.59
C LEU A 69 -6.27 -14.18 -1.88
N CYS A 70 -5.43 -13.46 -2.62
CA CYS A 70 -4.58 -12.40 -2.07
C CYS A 70 -5.28 -11.03 -2.03
N SER A 71 -6.31 -10.80 -2.85
CA SER A 71 -6.99 -9.52 -2.89
C SER A 71 -7.72 -9.21 -1.59
N LEU A 72 -7.43 -8.07 -0.97
CA LEU A 72 -7.98 -7.61 0.31
C LEU A 72 -9.41 -7.07 0.16
N ARG A 73 -10.30 -7.94 -0.30
CA ARG A 73 -11.69 -7.62 -0.62
C ARG A 73 -12.51 -7.32 0.64
N PRO A 74 -13.53 -6.44 0.55
CA PRO A 74 -14.43 -6.18 1.67
C PRO A 74 -15.12 -7.45 2.16
N ASP A 75 -15.38 -7.50 3.48
CA ASP A 75 -16.13 -8.55 4.17
C ASP A 75 -15.52 -9.96 4.13
N GLU A 76 -14.31 -10.09 3.59
CA GLU A 76 -13.56 -11.34 3.57
C GLU A 76 -12.36 -11.29 4.53
N GLU A 77 -12.08 -12.39 5.23
CA GLU A 77 -10.85 -12.54 6.01
C GLU A 77 -9.67 -12.80 5.08
N LYS A 78 -8.62 -12.00 5.22
CA LYS A 78 -7.43 -12.07 4.38
C LYS A 78 -6.15 -12.07 5.20
N LEU A 79 -5.21 -12.89 4.77
CA LEU A 79 -3.87 -12.98 5.35
C LEU A 79 -3.02 -11.81 4.88
N CYS A 80 -2.36 -11.14 5.81
CA CYS A 80 -1.54 -9.97 5.53
C CYS A 80 -0.21 -10.01 6.30
N PHE A 81 0.75 -9.26 5.78
CA PHE A 81 1.80 -8.63 6.57
C PHE A 81 1.36 -7.21 6.89
N SER A 82 1.41 -6.85 8.16
CA SER A 82 0.94 -5.54 8.61
C SER A 82 2.02 -4.79 9.36
N ALA A 83 2.15 -3.50 9.04
CA ALA A 83 2.86 -2.53 9.85
C ALA A 83 1.83 -1.67 10.59
N ILE A 84 1.79 -1.78 11.91
CA ILE A 84 0.86 -1.07 12.76
C ILE A 84 1.60 0.06 13.47
N PHE A 85 1.05 1.26 13.42
CA PHE A 85 1.64 2.48 13.96
C PHE A 85 0.72 3.11 14.98
N GLU A 86 1.27 3.53 16.09
CA GLU A 86 0.66 4.55 16.93
C GLU A 86 1.24 5.90 16.54
N LEU A 87 0.40 6.80 16.04
CA LEU A 87 0.76 8.13 15.58
C LEU A 87 0.12 9.19 16.48
N ASN A 88 0.90 10.16 16.92
CA ASN A 88 0.36 11.32 17.61
C ASN A 88 -0.24 12.34 16.61
N ASN A 89 -0.82 13.43 17.13
CA ASN A 89 -1.45 14.48 16.31
C ASN A 89 -0.48 15.22 15.37
N ARG A 90 0.84 15.00 15.52
CA ARG A 90 1.89 15.53 14.63
C ARG A 90 2.42 14.47 13.69
N ALA A 91 1.71 13.34 13.51
CA ALA A 91 2.13 12.19 12.72
C ALA A 91 3.52 11.64 13.09
N GLU A 92 3.95 11.81 14.36
CA GLU A 92 5.17 11.20 14.86
C GLU A 92 4.85 9.77 15.30
N VAL A 93 5.70 8.82 14.90
CA VAL A 93 5.56 7.42 15.29
C VAL A 93 5.96 7.26 16.75
N VAL A 94 4.98 7.05 17.62
CA VAL A 94 5.18 6.77 19.04
C VAL A 94 5.58 5.31 19.24
N LYS A 95 4.93 4.41 18.49
CA LYS A 95 5.17 2.97 18.54
C LYS A 95 4.90 2.36 17.17
N SER A 96 5.64 1.33 16.81
CA SER A 96 5.37 0.53 15.62
C SER A 96 5.54 -0.96 15.88
N HIS A 97 4.80 -1.76 15.13
CA HIS A 97 4.83 -3.22 15.21
C HIS A 97 4.64 -3.80 13.82
N VAL A 98 5.44 -4.82 13.47
CA VAL A 98 5.34 -5.53 12.19
C VAL A 98 5.03 -6.99 12.48
N ALA A 99 3.96 -7.51 11.90
CA ALA A 99 3.52 -8.89 12.11
C ALA A 99 2.73 -9.45 10.92
N ARG A 100 2.61 -10.77 10.87
CA ARG A 100 1.56 -11.44 10.11
C ARG A 100 0.22 -11.25 10.82
N THR A 101 -0.80 -10.92 10.07
CA THR A 101 -2.14 -10.63 10.58
C THR A 101 -3.21 -11.24 9.69
N VAL A 102 -4.41 -11.29 10.22
CA VAL A 102 -5.64 -11.52 9.46
C VAL A 102 -6.45 -10.24 9.54
N ILE A 103 -6.85 -9.72 8.40
CA ILE A 103 -7.75 -8.57 8.35
C ILE A 103 -9.07 -8.93 7.71
N LYS A 104 -10.11 -8.18 8.07
CA LYS A 104 -11.39 -8.17 7.36
C LYS A 104 -11.69 -6.71 7.02
N SER A 105 -11.60 -6.36 5.73
CA SER A 105 -11.84 -5.00 5.28
C SER A 105 -13.32 -4.67 5.41
N ASN A 106 -13.65 -3.53 6.00
CA ASN A 106 -15.02 -3.07 6.17
C ASN A 106 -15.58 -2.39 4.94
N ARG A 107 -14.72 -1.71 4.16
CA ARG A 107 -15.14 -0.87 3.05
C ARG A 107 -14.02 -0.72 2.02
N ARG A 108 -14.36 -0.89 0.75
CA ARG A 108 -13.50 -0.49 -0.36
C ARG A 108 -13.94 0.90 -0.84
N PHE A 109 -12.98 1.82 -0.94
CA PHE A 109 -13.16 3.14 -1.55
C PHE A 109 -12.51 3.21 -2.92
N THR A 110 -13.14 3.89 -3.85
CA THR A 110 -12.42 4.42 -5.01
C THR A 110 -11.66 5.68 -4.59
N TYR A 111 -10.66 6.06 -5.36
CA TYR A 111 -9.94 7.33 -5.10
C TYR A 111 -10.88 8.54 -5.19
N GLU A 112 -11.87 8.48 -6.06
CA GLU A 112 -12.87 9.52 -6.25
C GLU A 112 -13.79 9.66 -5.02
N GLU A 113 -14.27 8.54 -4.47
CA GLU A 113 -15.09 8.53 -3.25
C GLU A 113 -14.27 9.06 -2.04
N ALA A 114 -13.05 8.57 -1.85
CA ALA A 114 -12.18 9.04 -0.77
C ALA A 114 -11.84 10.53 -0.93
N GLN A 115 -11.60 11.00 -2.15
CA GLN A 115 -11.35 12.39 -2.45
C GLN A 115 -12.56 13.28 -2.14
N GLN A 116 -13.76 12.81 -2.47
CA GLN A 116 -15.00 13.51 -2.14
C GLN A 116 -15.14 13.69 -0.62
N VAL A 117 -14.87 12.64 0.17
CA VAL A 117 -14.88 12.75 1.64
C VAL A 117 -13.87 13.77 2.13
N ILE A 118 -12.66 13.80 1.56
CA ILE A 118 -11.61 14.76 1.91
C ILE A 118 -12.06 16.19 1.60
N GLU A 119 -12.70 16.43 0.47
CA GLU A 119 -13.11 17.76 0.00
C GLU A 119 -14.38 18.28 0.71
N THR A 120 -15.34 17.40 0.99
CA THR A 120 -16.64 17.80 1.55
C THR A 120 -16.73 17.63 3.06
N GLY A 121 -15.92 16.76 3.64
CA GLY A 121 -16.03 16.34 5.05
C GLY A 121 -17.23 15.45 5.33
N GLU A 122 -17.90 14.91 4.29
CA GLU A 122 -19.08 14.09 4.40
C GLU A 122 -18.89 12.75 3.69
N GLY A 123 -19.48 11.68 4.24
CA GLY A 123 -19.44 10.32 3.68
C GLY A 123 -19.13 9.25 4.71
N ASP A 124 -19.04 8.00 4.24
CA ASP A 124 -18.71 6.86 5.07
C ASP A 124 -17.26 6.99 5.61
N TYR A 125 -17.06 6.61 6.88
CA TYR A 125 -15.74 6.64 7.54
C TYR A 125 -15.03 8.01 7.44
N LYS A 126 -15.81 9.10 7.46
CA LYS A 126 -15.28 10.46 7.33
C LYS A 126 -14.24 10.81 8.37
N GLU A 127 -14.43 10.40 9.62
CA GLU A 127 -13.49 10.69 10.72
C GLU A 127 -12.13 10.04 10.45
N GLU A 128 -12.13 8.77 10.04
CA GLU A 128 -10.92 8.01 9.74
C GLU A 128 -10.22 8.56 8.50
N ILE A 129 -10.96 8.83 7.42
CA ILE A 129 -10.40 9.36 6.16
C ILE A 129 -9.79 10.75 6.38
N LEU A 130 -10.49 11.63 7.08
CA LEU A 130 -9.98 12.99 7.36
C LEU A 130 -8.74 12.95 8.27
N ALA A 131 -8.75 12.07 9.30
CA ALA A 131 -7.60 11.89 10.15
C ALA A 131 -6.40 11.32 9.39
N LEU A 132 -6.61 10.28 8.57
CA LEU A 132 -5.56 9.72 7.72
C LEU A 132 -5.00 10.78 6.75
N ASN A 133 -5.87 11.59 6.15
CA ASN A 133 -5.43 12.66 5.25
C ASN A 133 -4.59 13.71 5.97
N GLN A 134 -5.00 14.15 7.16
CA GLN A 134 -4.23 15.10 7.97
C GLN A 134 -2.85 14.53 8.35
N LEU A 135 -2.80 13.28 8.80
CA LEU A 135 -1.55 12.61 9.15
C LEU A 135 -0.64 12.45 7.92
N ALA A 136 -1.20 12.08 6.78
CA ALA A 136 -0.45 11.94 5.53
C ALA A 136 0.15 13.27 5.05
N GLN A 137 -0.58 14.38 5.16
CA GLN A 137 -0.07 15.72 4.84
C GLN A 137 1.15 16.06 5.71
N GLN A 138 1.08 15.81 7.01
CA GLN A 138 2.20 16.07 7.93
C GLN A 138 3.41 15.16 7.66
N LEU A 139 3.17 13.89 7.32
CA LEU A 139 4.25 12.97 6.91
C LEU A 139 4.94 13.50 5.66
N ARG A 140 4.16 13.95 4.68
CA ARG A 140 4.65 14.49 3.42
C ARG A 140 5.45 15.78 3.62
N GLU A 141 4.93 16.75 4.39
CA GLU A 141 5.63 18.00 4.72
C GLU A 141 6.98 17.71 5.35
N ARG A 142 7.01 16.79 6.31
CA ARG A 142 8.25 16.36 6.97
C ARG A 142 9.22 15.72 5.99
N ARG A 143 8.73 14.88 5.08
CA ARG A 143 9.56 14.23 4.06
C ARG A 143 10.22 15.26 3.15
N PHE A 144 9.48 16.26 2.70
CA PHE A 144 10.02 17.35 1.88
C PHE A 144 11.00 18.23 2.65
N ALA A 145 10.73 18.53 3.92
CA ALA A 145 11.65 19.26 4.78
C ALA A 145 13.00 18.54 4.98
N HIS A 146 13.00 17.19 4.82
CA HIS A 146 14.21 16.38 4.87
C HIS A 146 14.84 16.10 3.48
N GLY A 147 14.47 16.86 2.46
CA GLY A 147 15.13 16.82 1.15
C GLY A 147 14.53 15.81 0.14
N ALA A 148 13.32 15.33 0.36
CA ALA A 148 12.65 14.54 -0.66
C ALA A 148 12.37 15.39 -1.92
N ILE A 149 12.58 14.78 -3.09
CA ILE A 149 12.34 15.42 -4.38
C ILE A 149 10.90 15.13 -4.81
N ASN A 150 10.17 16.16 -5.27
CA ASN A 150 8.85 15.98 -5.84
C ASN A 150 9.00 15.72 -7.35
N PHE A 151 8.52 14.56 -7.79
CA PHE A 151 8.39 14.25 -9.20
C PHE A 151 6.91 14.25 -9.55
N ASP A 152 6.46 15.28 -10.22
CA ASP A 152 5.11 15.29 -10.78
C ASP A 152 5.07 14.31 -11.96
N ARG A 153 4.49 13.14 -11.72
CA ARG A 153 4.25 12.14 -12.77
C ARG A 153 2.86 12.35 -13.34
N TYR A 154 2.81 12.58 -14.64
CA TYR A 154 1.57 12.52 -15.38
C TYR A 154 1.32 11.09 -15.84
N GLU A 155 0.27 10.47 -15.30
CA GLU A 155 -0.17 9.16 -15.75
C GLU A 155 -1.08 9.32 -16.96
N VAL A 156 -0.62 8.81 -18.12
CA VAL A 156 -1.43 8.81 -19.34
C VAL A 156 -2.47 7.70 -19.24
N LYS A 157 -3.74 8.05 -19.43
CA LYS A 157 -4.86 7.12 -19.48
C LYS A 157 -5.57 7.22 -20.83
N PHE A 158 -6.13 6.10 -21.26
CA PHE A 158 -6.91 5.99 -22.48
C PHE A 158 -8.37 5.72 -22.10
N GLU A 159 -9.27 6.43 -22.74
CA GLU A 159 -10.69 6.07 -22.78
C GLU A 159 -10.88 5.17 -23.98
N ILE A 160 -11.44 3.98 -23.77
CA ILE A 160 -11.66 2.99 -24.81
C ILE A 160 -13.15 2.70 -24.94
N ASP A 161 -13.60 2.33 -26.15
CA ASP A 161 -14.95 1.83 -26.38
C ASP A 161 -15.12 0.36 -26.01
N ASP A 162 -16.31 -0.18 -26.18
CA ASP A 162 -16.65 -1.57 -25.87
C ASP A 162 -15.90 -2.57 -26.76
N GLU A 163 -15.32 -2.12 -27.88
CA GLU A 163 -14.50 -2.91 -28.81
C GLU A 163 -13.00 -2.83 -28.48
N GLY A 164 -12.62 -2.06 -27.43
CA GLY A 164 -11.23 -1.86 -27.02
C GLY A 164 -10.46 -0.80 -27.83
N LYS A 165 -11.17 -0.01 -28.65
CA LYS A 165 -10.56 1.03 -29.48
C LYS A 165 -10.38 2.33 -28.67
N PRO A 166 -9.19 2.96 -28.69
CA PRO A 166 -8.96 4.21 -28.00
C PRO A 166 -9.82 5.35 -28.56
N LEU A 167 -10.60 5.99 -27.69
CA LEU A 167 -11.43 7.16 -28.02
C LEU A 167 -10.71 8.45 -27.68
N ARG A 168 -10.02 8.49 -26.52
CA ARG A 168 -9.38 9.70 -26.02
C ARG A 168 -8.19 9.36 -25.12
N VAL A 169 -7.20 10.23 -25.15
CA VAL A 169 -6.07 10.22 -24.20
C VAL A 169 -6.27 11.36 -23.19
N TYR A 170 -6.07 11.08 -21.91
CA TYR A 170 -6.11 12.09 -20.85
C TYR A 170 -5.03 11.85 -19.80
N PHE A 171 -4.67 12.93 -19.09
CA PHE A 171 -3.72 12.86 -18.01
C PHE A 171 -4.47 12.72 -16.69
N LYS A 172 -4.12 11.68 -15.91
CA LYS A 172 -4.61 11.52 -14.57
C LYS A 172 -3.72 12.30 -13.60
N VAL A 173 -4.31 13.23 -12.86
CA VAL A 173 -3.63 14.00 -11.85
C VAL A 173 -3.80 13.31 -10.50
N ALA A 174 -2.71 13.10 -9.77
CA ALA A 174 -2.75 12.56 -8.42
C ALA A 174 -3.37 13.61 -7.46
N LYS A 175 -4.47 13.22 -6.79
CA LYS A 175 -5.16 14.03 -5.79
C LYS A 175 -4.74 13.66 -4.37
N GLU A 176 -5.29 14.31 -3.37
CA GLU A 176 -4.93 14.06 -1.95
C GLU A 176 -5.21 12.62 -1.52
N ALA A 177 -6.29 11.98 -2.01
CA ALA A 177 -6.57 10.57 -1.72
C ALA A 177 -5.45 9.63 -2.23
N ASN A 178 -4.83 9.93 -3.38
CA ASN A 178 -3.69 9.17 -3.90
C ASN A 178 -2.45 9.37 -3.01
N LYS A 179 -2.18 10.62 -2.64
CA LYS A 179 -1.04 10.99 -1.80
C LYS A 179 -1.15 10.42 -0.39
N LEU A 180 -2.38 10.33 0.15
CA LEU A 180 -2.66 9.69 1.42
C LEU A 180 -2.15 8.25 1.44
N VAL A 181 -2.55 7.44 0.47
CA VAL A 181 -2.10 6.04 0.37
C VAL A 181 -0.58 5.97 0.18
N GLU A 182 -0.03 6.79 -0.72
CA GLU A 182 1.42 6.86 -0.98
C GLU A 182 2.23 7.11 0.31
N GLU A 183 1.86 8.09 1.13
CA GLU A 183 2.63 8.44 2.34
C GLU A 183 2.60 7.31 3.38
N PHE A 184 1.47 6.62 3.56
CA PHE A 184 1.42 5.47 4.46
C PHE A 184 2.19 4.26 3.92
N MET A 185 2.19 4.03 2.61
CA MET A 185 3.03 3.02 1.98
C MET A 185 4.52 3.33 2.17
N LEU A 186 4.95 4.59 1.98
CA LEU A 186 6.32 5.02 2.24
C LEU A 186 6.72 4.85 3.71
N LEU A 187 5.82 5.19 4.64
CA LEU A 187 6.04 4.98 6.08
C LEU A 187 6.24 3.49 6.40
N ALA A 188 5.37 2.62 5.87
CA ALA A 188 5.47 1.18 6.07
C ALA A 188 6.75 0.61 5.47
N ASN A 189 7.07 0.95 4.22
CA ASN A 189 8.27 0.49 3.53
C ASN A 189 9.55 0.85 4.29
N ARG A 190 9.65 2.10 4.75
CA ARG A 190 10.77 2.56 5.57
C ARG A 190 10.86 1.79 6.88
N THR A 191 9.75 1.63 7.59
CA THR A 191 9.73 0.95 8.89
C THR A 191 10.10 -0.52 8.76
N VAL A 192 9.60 -1.21 7.75
CA VAL A 192 9.94 -2.62 7.47
C VAL A 192 11.41 -2.73 7.08
N ALA A 193 11.93 -1.85 6.23
CA ALA A 193 13.35 -1.83 5.87
C ALA A 193 14.25 -1.63 7.10
N GLU A 194 13.90 -0.70 7.98
CA GLU A 194 14.62 -0.47 9.25
C GLU A 194 14.51 -1.68 10.19
N PHE A 195 13.34 -2.31 10.28
CA PHE A 195 13.11 -3.49 11.10
C PHE A 195 13.97 -4.67 10.67
N ILE A 196 14.05 -4.93 9.35
CA ILE A 196 14.86 -6.02 8.79
C ILE A 196 16.34 -5.69 8.83
N GLY A 197 16.71 -4.43 8.56
CA GLY A 197 18.10 -3.97 8.45
C GLY A 197 18.79 -3.72 9.80
N ARG A 198 18.07 -3.68 10.93
CA ARG A 198 18.67 -3.50 12.25
C ARG A 198 19.36 -4.78 12.72
N PRO A 199 20.64 -4.72 13.13
CA PRO A 199 21.29 -5.88 13.73
C PRO A 199 20.57 -6.27 15.03
N PRO A 200 20.53 -7.57 15.39
CA PRO A 200 20.03 -8.02 16.69
C PRO A 200 20.72 -7.26 17.83
N LYS A 201 19.97 -6.85 18.85
CA LYS A 201 20.53 -6.17 20.03
C LYS A 201 21.67 -7.03 20.60
N GLY A 202 22.88 -6.45 20.73
CA GLY A 202 24.06 -7.08 21.31
C GLY A 202 25.12 -7.57 20.35
N ARG A 203 24.95 -7.44 19.01
CA ARG A 203 26.05 -7.60 18.06
C ARG A 203 26.45 -6.25 17.46
N PRO A 204 27.71 -5.80 17.66
CA PRO A 204 28.22 -4.66 16.93
C PRO A 204 28.21 -4.98 15.43
N ARG A 205 27.87 -4.00 14.58
CA ARG A 205 28.05 -4.11 13.13
C ARG A 205 29.54 -4.36 12.87
N GLN A 206 29.87 -5.47 12.23
CA GLN A 206 31.19 -5.59 11.59
C GLN A 206 31.11 -4.79 10.29
N ASP A 207 31.95 -3.78 10.18
CA ASP A 207 32.07 -2.95 8.97
C ASP A 207 32.35 -3.87 7.77
N GLY A 208 31.44 -3.87 6.80
CA GLY A 208 31.53 -4.67 5.58
C GLY A 208 30.55 -5.84 5.44
N GLU A 209 29.78 -6.21 6.46
CA GLU A 209 28.68 -7.17 6.30
C GLU A 209 27.46 -6.51 5.65
N PHE A 210 27.44 -6.52 4.33
CA PHE A 210 26.22 -6.42 3.57
C PHE A 210 25.50 -7.76 3.76
N ARG A 211 24.54 -7.85 4.68
CA ARG A 211 23.58 -8.96 4.60
C ARG A 211 22.77 -8.70 3.33
N PRO A 212 22.86 -9.56 2.32
CA PRO A 212 21.84 -9.56 1.31
C PRO A 212 20.55 -9.76 2.09
N VAL A 213 19.65 -8.78 2.02
CA VAL A 213 18.28 -8.97 2.45
C VAL A 213 17.74 -10.00 1.48
N HIS A 214 17.94 -11.29 1.77
CA HIS A 214 17.07 -12.32 1.26
C HIS A 214 15.73 -12.07 1.95
N SER A 215 15.16 -10.94 1.55
CA SER A 215 13.78 -10.65 1.86
C SER A 215 12.97 -11.77 1.22
N PRO A 216 12.24 -12.56 1.99
CA PRO A 216 11.17 -13.36 1.40
C PRO A 216 10.04 -12.46 0.85
N LEU A 217 10.12 -11.15 1.08
CA LEU A 217 9.34 -10.11 0.43
C LEU A 217 9.99 -9.78 -0.92
N ARG A 218 9.78 -10.65 -1.88
CA ARG A 218 9.79 -10.22 -3.27
C ARG A 218 8.48 -9.45 -3.47
N LEU A 219 8.59 -8.12 -3.43
CA LEU A 219 7.55 -7.22 -3.89
C LEU A 219 7.39 -7.36 -5.40
#